data_d313e88e573997bfbdef9be2eb652729
#
_entry.id   d313e88e573997bfbdef9be2eb652729
#
_cell.length_a   1.000
_cell.length_b   1.000
_cell.length_c   1.000
_cell.angle_alpha   90.00
_cell.angle_beta   90.00
_cell.angle_gamma   90.00
#
_symmetry.space_group_name_H-M   'P 1'
#
loop_
_entity.id
_entity.type
_entity.pdbx_description
1 polymer ?
#
loop_
_entity_poly.entity_id
_entity_poly.type
_entity_poly.pdbx_seq_one_letter_code
_entity_poly.pdbx_strand_id
1 'polypeptide(L)'
;MTVTASLSRLGSTAQDYQRIGLEPDHVSPWEDGARTDGRAGTYEWWYFDAHLDDGAKLVVVFSTKSFTDIGKPLAPTIRIDLDLPDGTSFNRIAEFKPEEYSASRDRCDVRIGNNSFSGDLHTYEIIAAAEDIVVEIRLTGEVAAWRPQTGHWYFGARDEHEFNWLPAVPQGKVDATYIVAGKPHTASGVGYHDHNWGNAPMNSLVNHWYWARGQAGPYTTVASYIELPPGPWRHQL
;
A
#
# COMPACT_ATOMS: atom_id res chain seq x y z
N MET A 1 18.13 34.68 -13.37
CA MET A 1 17.16 34.07 -12.43
C MET A 1 17.67 32.69 -12.15
N THR A 2 18.14 32.44 -10.92
CA THR A 2 18.55 31.11 -10.49
C THR A 2 17.28 30.33 -10.27
N VAL A 3 16.97 29.37 -11.14
CA VAL A 3 15.88 28.42 -10.91
C VAL A 3 16.29 27.60 -9.69
N THR A 4 15.70 27.90 -8.55
CA THR A 4 15.84 27.05 -7.36
C THR A 4 15.15 25.72 -7.72
N ALA A 5 15.94 24.68 -7.94
CA ALA A 5 15.42 23.36 -8.23
C ALA A 5 14.52 22.96 -7.06
N SER A 6 13.28 22.58 -7.33
CA SER A 6 12.42 21.96 -6.34
C SER A 6 13.06 20.64 -5.93
N LEU A 7 13.27 20.46 -4.64
CA LEU A 7 13.99 19.30 -4.12
C LEU A 7 12.96 18.21 -3.78
N SER A 8 13.35 16.96 -4.04
CA SER A 8 12.71 15.81 -3.39
C SER A 8 13.65 15.28 -2.31
N ARG A 9 13.11 14.89 -1.17
CA ARG A 9 13.89 14.33 -0.07
C ARG A 9 13.11 13.27 0.70
N LEU A 10 13.81 12.31 1.23
CA LEU A 10 13.26 11.41 2.25
C LEU A 10 13.33 12.12 3.61
N GLY A 11 12.24 12.12 4.37
CA GLY A 11 12.23 12.59 5.75
C GLY A 11 13.10 11.67 6.61
N SER A 12 14.15 12.23 7.22
CA SER A 12 15.16 11.44 7.97
C SER A 12 15.74 12.15 9.19
N THR A 13 15.41 13.43 9.37
CA THR A 13 15.94 14.21 10.52
C THR A 13 15.11 13.98 11.77
N ALA A 14 15.69 14.21 12.95
CA ALA A 14 14.97 14.17 14.22
C ALA A 14 13.72 15.07 14.21
N GLN A 15 13.79 16.22 13.51
CA GLN A 15 12.66 17.12 13.35
C GLN A 15 11.55 16.53 12.48
N ASP A 16 11.91 15.74 11.43
CA ASP A 16 10.91 15.05 10.61
C ASP A 16 10.14 14.02 11.46
N TYR A 17 10.84 13.19 12.24
CA TYR A 17 10.21 12.23 13.16
C TYR A 17 9.28 12.93 14.15
N GLN A 18 9.76 13.99 14.80
CA GLN A 18 8.98 14.74 15.78
C GLN A 18 7.72 15.37 15.17
N ARG A 19 7.83 15.94 13.95
CA ARG A 19 6.72 16.61 13.24
C ARG A 19 5.53 15.69 13.01
N ILE A 20 5.80 14.42 12.72
CA ILE A 20 4.78 13.42 12.39
C ILE A 20 4.53 12.42 13.52
N GLY A 21 5.23 12.56 14.65
CA GLY A 21 5.01 11.75 15.85
C GLY A 21 5.54 10.31 15.76
N LEU A 22 6.56 10.07 14.91
CA LEU A 22 7.15 8.75 14.73
C LEU A 22 8.31 8.49 15.69
N GLU A 23 8.47 7.23 16.07
CA GLU A 23 9.66 6.74 16.78
C GLU A 23 10.67 6.18 15.76
N PRO A 24 11.98 6.54 15.85
CA PRO A 24 12.96 6.13 14.83
C PRO A 24 13.08 4.61 14.65
N ASP A 25 13.05 3.87 15.75
CA ASP A 25 13.36 2.43 15.80
C ASP A 25 12.12 1.55 16.01
N HIS A 26 10.91 2.13 15.98
CA HIS A 26 9.69 1.41 16.24
C HIS A 26 8.57 1.86 15.29
N VAL A 27 7.78 0.89 14.80
CA VAL A 27 6.56 1.13 14.04
C VAL A 27 5.37 0.82 14.95
N SER A 28 4.52 1.80 15.16
CA SER A 28 3.32 1.68 15.99
C SER A 28 2.09 1.30 15.16
N PRO A 29 1.10 0.58 15.71
CA PRO A 29 -0.10 0.17 14.97
C PRO A 29 -0.87 1.31 14.28
N TRP A 30 -0.86 2.52 14.88
CA TRP A 30 -1.54 3.67 14.30
C TRP A 30 -0.93 4.14 12.96
N GLU A 31 0.33 3.82 12.69
CA GLU A 31 1.00 4.19 11.43
C GLU A 31 0.37 3.48 10.22
N ASP A 32 -0.22 2.29 10.44
CA ASP A 32 -0.97 1.54 9.43
C ASP A 32 -2.50 1.84 9.46
N GLY A 33 -2.94 2.69 10.37
CA GLY A 33 -4.29 3.25 10.37
C GLY A 33 -4.45 4.32 9.29
N ALA A 34 -5.68 4.75 9.01
CA ALA A 34 -5.95 5.77 7.99
C ALA A 34 -5.18 7.08 8.26
N ARG A 35 -4.42 7.53 7.29
CA ARG A 35 -3.61 8.76 7.33
C ARG A 35 -4.31 9.93 6.67
N THR A 36 -5.23 9.66 5.75
CA THR A 36 -6.05 10.67 5.09
C THR A 36 -7.53 10.51 5.48
N ASP A 37 -8.37 11.44 5.06
CA ASP A 37 -9.83 11.36 5.18
C ASP A 37 -10.51 11.12 3.82
N GLY A 38 -9.71 10.82 2.80
CA GLY A 38 -10.19 10.59 1.45
C GLY A 38 -10.72 11.84 0.72
N ARG A 39 -10.59 13.06 1.32
CA ARG A 39 -11.00 14.30 0.67
C ARG A 39 -10.28 14.55 -0.66
N ALA A 40 -10.79 15.47 -1.47
CA ALA A 40 -10.11 15.94 -2.68
C ALA A 40 -8.69 16.44 -2.34
N GLY A 41 -7.72 16.09 -3.15
CA GLY A 41 -6.30 16.41 -2.94
C GLY A 41 -5.52 15.36 -2.14
N THR A 42 -6.14 14.25 -1.73
CA THR A 42 -5.44 13.15 -1.06
C THR A 42 -5.84 11.81 -1.66
N TYR A 43 -4.99 10.81 -1.48
CA TYR A 43 -5.26 9.41 -1.77
C TYR A 43 -4.59 8.53 -0.73
N GLU A 44 -5.07 7.27 -0.62
CA GLU A 44 -4.57 6.29 0.31
C GLU A 44 -4.96 4.89 -0.14
N TRP A 45 -4.05 3.91 0.02
CA TRP A 45 -4.36 2.52 -0.25
C TRP A 45 -3.61 1.56 0.67
N TRP A 46 -4.24 0.43 0.97
CA TRP A 46 -3.68 -0.74 1.63
C TRP A 46 -3.52 -1.83 0.58
N TYR A 47 -2.30 -2.28 0.41
CA TYR A 47 -1.88 -3.25 -0.61
C TYR A 47 -1.49 -4.57 0.05
N PHE A 48 -1.93 -5.67 -0.52
CA PHE A 48 -1.51 -7.02 -0.18
C PHE A 48 -1.11 -7.75 -1.45
N ASP A 49 -0.05 -8.60 -1.38
CA ASP A 49 0.24 -9.59 -2.40
C ASP A 49 0.67 -10.92 -1.79
N ALA A 50 0.46 -12.01 -2.52
CA ALA A 50 0.90 -13.35 -2.17
C ALA A 50 1.35 -14.15 -3.39
N HIS A 51 2.37 -14.99 -3.16
CA HIS A 51 2.71 -16.12 -4.00
C HIS A 51 2.26 -17.38 -3.28
N LEU A 52 1.25 -18.06 -3.83
CA LEU A 52 0.64 -19.24 -3.22
C LEU A 52 1.32 -20.52 -3.68
N ASP A 53 1.29 -21.54 -2.84
CA ASP A 53 1.97 -22.85 -3.06
C ASP A 53 1.32 -23.66 -4.18
N ASP A 54 0.07 -23.36 -4.54
CA ASP A 54 -0.61 -23.91 -5.71
C ASP A 54 -0.17 -23.25 -7.03
N GLY A 55 0.74 -22.27 -6.97
CA GLY A 55 1.28 -21.52 -8.09
C GLY A 55 0.51 -20.27 -8.46
N ALA A 56 -0.61 -19.98 -7.80
CA ALA A 56 -1.33 -18.73 -8.01
C ALA A 56 -0.60 -17.52 -7.42
N LYS A 57 -0.83 -16.34 -8.00
CA LYS A 57 -0.39 -15.05 -7.47
C LYS A 57 -1.60 -14.18 -7.24
N LEU A 58 -1.70 -13.61 -6.06
CA LEU A 58 -2.86 -12.84 -5.63
C LEU A 58 -2.44 -11.44 -5.19
N VAL A 59 -3.12 -10.41 -5.69
CA VAL A 59 -3.01 -9.03 -5.22
C VAL A 59 -4.37 -8.54 -4.79
N VAL A 60 -4.44 -7.85 -3.66
CA VAL A 60 -5.65 -7.18 -3.16
C VAL A 60 -5.30 -5.75 -2.78
N VAL A 61 -6.07 -4.79 -3.26
CA VAL A 61 -5.88 -3.37 -2.94
C VAL A 61 -7.20 -2.75 -2.51
N PHE A 62 -7.19 -2.13 -1.34
CA PHE A 62 -8.25 -1.27 -0.85
C PHE A 62 -7.81 0.18 -1.03
N SER A 63 -8.56 0.98 -1.75
CA SER A 63 -8.19 2.37 -2.06
C SER A 63 -9.29 3.34 -1.70
N THR A 64 -8.91 4.52 -1.23
CA THR A 64 -9.85 5.65 -1.03
C THR A 64 -10.30 6.25 -2.36
N LYS A 65 -9.44 6.22 -3.37
CA LYS A 65 -9.64 6.65 -4.76
C LYS A 65 -8.39 6.36 -5.61
N SER A 66 -8.46 6.68 -6.91
CA SER A 66 -7.29 6.65 -7.79
C SER A 66 -6.20 7.63 -7.33
N PHE A 67 -4.95 7.17 -7.25
CA PHE A 67 -3.77 7.98 -6.91
C PHE A 67 -3.33 8.93 -8.05
N THR A 68 -3.93 8.85 -9.22
CA THR A 68 -3.67 9.75 -10.36
C THR A 68 -4.73 10.81 -10.53
N ASP A 69 -5.95 10.62 -9.97
CA ASP A 69 -7.06 11.56 -10.03
C ASP A 69 -7.53 11.97 -8.65
N ILE A 70 -6.63 12.60 -7.91
CA ILE A 70 -6.85 12.98 -6.51
C ILE A 70 -7.82 14.15 -6.33
N GLY A 71 -8.14 14.87 -7.42
CA GLY A 71 -9.09 16.00 -7.39
C GLY A 71 -10.54 15.57 -7.11
N LYS A 72 -10.85 14.31 -7.29
CA LYS A 72 -12.16 13.74 -6.95
C LYS A 72 -12.38 13.62 -5.44
N PRO A 73 -13.63 13.63 -4.98
CA PRO A 73 -13.97 13.25 -3.61
C PRO A 73 -13.63 11.77 -3.36
N LEU A 74 -13.92 11.30 -2.15
CA LEU A 74 -13.82 9.87 -1.79
C LEU A 74 -14.58 9.01 -2.80
N ALA A 75 -13.90 8.03 -3.37
CA ALA A 75 -14.42 7.08 -4.36
C ALA A 75 -13.77 5.71 -4.13
N PRO A 76 -14.21 4.99 -3.07
CA PRO A 76 -13.53 3.78 -2.62
C PRO A 76 -13.58 2.69 -3.66
N THR A 77 -12.47 1.94 -3.79
CA THR A 77 -12.40 0.80 -4.69
C THR A 77 -11.70 -0.39 -4.03
N ILE A 78 -12.06 -1.58 -4.48
CA ILE A 78 -11.33 -2.80 -4.22
C ILE A 78 -10.85 -3.35 -5.56
N ARG A 79 -9.55 -3.63 -5.66
CA ARG A 79 -8.98 -4.33 -6.80
C ARG A 79 -8.46 -5.69 -6.37
N ILE A 80 -8.76 -6.72 -7.15
CA ILE A 80 -8.22 -8.06 -7.02
C ILE A 80 -7.59 -8.45 -8.35
N ASP A 81 -6.28 -8.74 -8.33
CA ASP A 81 -5.57 -9.36 -9.44
C ASP A 81 -5.23 -10.80 -9.04
N LEU A 82 -5.56 -11.76 -9.88
CA LEU A 82 -5.30 -13.17 -9.66
C LEU A 82 -4.73 -13.81 -10.92
N ASP A 83 -3.49 -14.28 -10.83
CA ASP A 83 -2.85 -15.06 -11.87
C ASP A 83 -2.86 -16.53 -11.44
N LEU A 84 -3.44 -17.39 -12.28
CA LEU A 84 -3.47 -18.83 -12.06
C LEU A 84 -2.25 -19.51 -12.67
N PRO A 85 -1.85 -20.72 -12.19
CA PRO A 85 -0.67 -21.42 -12.70
C PRO A 85 -0.79 -21.89 -14.16
N ASP A 86 -2.00 -21.95 -14.71
CA ASP A 86 -2.25 -22.26 -16.12
C ASP A 86 -2.04 -21.07 -17.07
N GLY A 87 -1.67 -19.90 -16.54
CA GLY A 87 -1.47 -18.65 -17.27
C GLY A 87 -2.75 -17.79 -17.42
N THR A 88 -3.86 -18.22 -16.85
CA THR A 88 -5.08 -17.39 -16.84
C THR A 88 -4.92 -16.26 -15.82
N SER A 89 -5.22 -15.03 -16.24
CA SER A 89 -5.14 -13.83 -15.39
C SER A 89 -6.50 -13.15 -15.27
N PHE A 90 -6.82 -12.71 -14.07
CA PHE A 90 -8.03 -11.95 -13.77
C PHE A 90 -7.62 -10.62 -13.15
N ASN A 91 -8.28 -9.55 -13.59
CA ASN A 91 -8.21 -8.24 -12.96
C ASN A 91 -9.65 -7.78 -12.72
N ARG A 92 -10.01 -7.56 -11.47
CA ARG A 92 -11.36 -7.16 -11.06
C ARG A 92 -11.31 -5.93 -10.19
N ILE A 93 -12.20 -4.99 -10.46
CA ILE A 93 -12.33 -3.75 -9.70
C ILE A 93 -13.79 -3.56 -9.32
N ALA A 94 -14.05 -3.41 -8.03
CA ALA A 94 -15.35 -3.02 -7.50
C ALA A 94 -15.28 -1.58 -7.00
N GLU A 95 -16.25 -0.76 -7.39
CA GLU A 95 -16.40 0.64 -6.98
C GLU A 95 -17.52 0.75 -5.94
N PHE A 96 -17.32 1.61 -4.95
CA PHE A 96 -18.25 1.80 -3.84
C PHE A 96 -18.57 3.28 -3.63
N LYS A 97 -19.68 3.54 -2.96
CA LYS A 97 -20.05 4.89 -2.58
C LYS A 97 -19.26 5.36 -1.35
N PRO A 98 -19.07 6.68 -1.18
CA PRO A 98 -18.36 7.23 -0.04
C PRO A 98 -18.88 6.77 1.33
N GLU A 99 -20.19 6.61 1.47
CA GLU A 99 -20.85 6.17 2.70
C GLU A 99 -20.60 4.70 3.06
N GLU A 100 -20.07 3.91 2.13
CA GLU A 100 -19.71 2.52 2.35
C GLU A 100 -18.26 2.35 2.86
N TYR A 101 -17.50 3.46 2.96
CA TYR A 101 -16.12 3.46 3.44
C TYR A 101 -16.04 3.88 4.90
N SER A 102 -15.25 3.16 5.67
CA SER A 102 -14.77 3.58 6.98
C SER A 102 -13.39 3.03 7.24
N ALA A 103 -12.57 3.76 8.00
CA ALA A 103 -11.26 3.29 8.43
C ALA A 103 -10.88 3.88 9.80
N SER A 104 -10.21 3.07 10.63
CA SER A 104 -9.66 3.52 11.91
C SER A 104 -8.37 4.30 11.69
N ARG A 105 -8.10 5.29 12.55
CA ARG A 105 -6.81 6.00 12.60
C ARG A 105 -5.81 5.37 13.56
N ASP A 106 -6.28 4.45 14.42
CA ASP A 106 -5.48 3.88 15.49
C ASP A 106 -4.76 2.59 15.09
N ARG A 107 -5.21 1.96 14.01
CA ARG A 107 -4.66 0.74 13.43
C ARG A 107 -5.25 0.49 12.05
N CYS A 108 -4.72 -0.48 11.33
CA CYS A 108 -5.36 -1.00 10.13
C CYS A 108 -6.71 -1.66 10.50
N ASP A 109 -7.79 -1.01 10.13
CA ASP A 109 -9.18 -1.52 10.18
C ASP A 109 -9.97 -0.73 9.15
N VAL A 110 -9.95 -1.21 7.92
CA VAL A 110 -10.55 -0.59 6.75
C VAL A 110 -11.73 -1.41 6.30
N ARG A 111 -12.86 -0.76 6.06
CA ARG A 111 -14.09 -1.37 5.56
C ARG A 111 -14.58 -0.63 4.33
N ILE A 112 -14.93 -1.39 3.30
CA ILE A 112 -15.52 -0.88 2.06
C ILE A 112 -16.68 -1.81 1.68
N GLY A 113 -17.92 -1.38 1.89
CA GLY A 113 -19.09 -2.25 1.79
C GLY A 113 -18.98 -3.44 2.76
N ASN A 114 -19.10 -4.65 2.26
CA ASN A 114 -18.95 -5.88 3.04
C ASN A 114 -17.49 -6.40 3.12
N ASN A 115 -16.53 -5.65 2.60
CA ASN A 115 -15.14 -6.04 2.56
C ASN A 115 -14.36 -5.42 3.72
N SER A 116 -13.31 -6.10 4.18
CA SER A 116 -12.50 -5.66 5.30
C SER A 116 -11.02 -5.97 5.10
N PHE A 117 -10.16 -5.05 5.56
CA PHE A 117 -8.73 -5.23 5.66
C PHE A 117 -8.32 -4.77 7.06
N SER A 118 -7.93 -5.68 7.94
CA SER A 118 -7.67 -5.37 9.34
C SER A 118 -6.47 -6.12 9.89
N GLY A 119 -5.68 -5.46 10.75
CA GLY A 119 -4.51 -6.06 11.36
C GLY A 119 -3.82 -5.18 12.40
N ASP A 120 -2.69 -5.69 12.92
CA ASP A 120 -1.97 -5.15 14.07
C ASP A 120 -0.45 -5.07 13.85
N LEU A 121 0.02 -5.01 12.59
CA LEU A 121 1.41 -5.09 12.14
C LEU A 121 2.03 -6.50 12.20
N HIS A 122 1.28 -7.49 12.65
CA HIS A 122 1.73 -8.88 12.70
C HIS A 122 0.72 -9.83 12.07
N THR A 123 -0.55 -9.73 12.44
CA THR A 123 -1.61 -10.59 11.89
C THR A 123 -2.64 -9.74 11.19
N TYR A 124 -3.00 -10.14 9.98
CA TYR A 124 -4.01 -9.48 9.16
C TYR A 124 -5.06 -10.48 8.70
N GLU A 125 -6.31 -10.02 8.72
CA GLU A 125 -7.47 -10.69 8.13
C GLU A 125 -7.99 -9.81 7.00
N ILE A 126 -8.07 -10.37 5.78
CA ILE A 126 -8.52 -9.64 4.59
C ILE A 126 -9.68 -10.42 3.98
N ILE A 127 -10.82 -9.77 3.84
CA ILE A 127 -11.99 -10.31 3.14
C ILE A 127 -12.28 -9.33 2.01
N ALA A 128 -12.21 -9.79 0.77
CA ALA A 128 -12.44 -8.95 -0.40
C ALA A 128 -13.22 -9.67 -1.47
N ALA A 129 -14.12 -8.92 -2.11
CA ALA A 129 -14.88 -9.37 -3.26
C ALA A 129 -14.90 -8.28 -4.35
N ALA A 130 -14.63 -8.68 -5.57
CA ALA A 130 -14.76 -7.86 -6.75
C ALA A 130 -15.31 -8.73 -7.90
N GLU A 131 -16.49 -8.36 -8.41
CA GLU A 131 -17.22 -9.10 -9.45
C GLU A 131 -17.41 -10.59 -9.07
N ASP A 132 -16.77 -11.51 -9.80
CA ASP A 132 -16.85 -12.96 -9.64
C ASP A 132 -15.72 -13.57 -8.80
N ILE A 133 -14.86 -12.75 -8.18
CA ILE A 133 -13.77 -13.18 -7.33
C ILE A 133 -14.07 -12.79 -5.87
N VAL A 134 -13.92 -13.76 -4.97
CA VAL A 134 -14.00 -13.57 -3.53
C VAL A 134 -12.75 -14.17 -2.90
N VAL A 135 -12.14 -13.47 -1.96
CA VAL A 135 -10.96 -13.93 -1.24
C VAL A 135 -11.11 -13.72 0.27
N GLU A 136 -10.64 -14.69 1.03
CA GLU A 136 -10.47 -14.64 2.47
C GLU A 136 -9.02 -15.02 2.77
N ILE A 137 -8.29 -14.12 3.43
CA ILE A 137 -6.84 -14.23 3.60
C ILE A 137 -6.49 -13.98 5.06
N ARG A 138 -5.63 -14.84 5.59
CA ARG A 138 -4.88 -14.60 6.82
C ARG A 138 -3.42 -14.43 6.47
N LEU A 139 -2.84 -13.29 6.82
CA LEU A 139 -1.40 -13.00 6.71
C LEU A 139 -0.81 -12.92 8.12
N THR A 140 0.24 -13.70 8.38
CA THR A 140 0.97 -13.68 9.66
C THR A 140 2.42 -13.29 9.41
N GLY A 141 2.85 -12.14 9.93
CA GLY A 141 4.18 -11.59 9.73
C GLY A 141 5.29 -12.47 10.30
N GLU A 142 6.35 -12.66 9.53
CA GLU A 142 7.60 -13.31 9.94
C GLU A 142 8.72 -12.28 10.16
N VAL A 143 8.56 -11.09 9.63
CA VAL A 143 9.45 -9.94 9.77
C VAL A 143 8.65 -8.76 10.31
N ALA A 144 9.23 -8.05 11.28
CA ALA A 144 8.59 -6.88 11.87
C ALA A 144 8.33 -5.78 10.82
N ALA A 145 7.29 -4.99 11.05
CA ALA A 145 6.99 -3.80 10.26
C ALA A 145 8.23 -2.88 10.18
N TRP A 146 8.42 -2.30 9.02
CA TRP A 146 9.57 -1.46 8.73
C TRP A 146 9.17 -0.29 7.83
N ARG A 147 9.93 0.79 7.90
CA ARG A 147 9.85 1.90 6.95
C ARG A 147 11.24 2.47 6.66
N PRO A 148 11.52 2.97 5.46
CA PRO A 148 12.76 3.68 5.16
C PRO A 148 12.74 5.03 5.88
N GLN A 149 13.56 5.18 6.93
CA GLN A 149 13.56 6.37 7.79
C GLN A 149 12.13 6.68 8.31
N THR A 150 11.56 7.86 7.98
CA THR A 150 10.18 8.19 8.33
C THR A 150 9.13 7.55 7.41
N GLY A 151 9.52 6.94 6.28
CA GLY A 151 8.59 6.48 5.25
C GLY A 151 7.94 7.59 4.44
N HIS A 152 8.33 8.86 4.65
CA HIS A 152 7.75 10.03 3.99
C HIS A 152 8.73 10.64 2.99
N TRP A 153 8.35 10.68 1.72
CA TRP A 153 9.05 11.43 0.67
C TRP A 153 8.35 12.76 0.48
N TYR A 154 9.13 13.83 0.61
CA TYR A 154 8.67 15.21 0.43
C TYR A 154 9.15 15.76 -0.90
N PHE A 155 8.29 16.57 -1.53
CA PHE A 155 8.55 17.22 -2.80
C PHE A 155 8.17 18.70 -2.69
N GLY A 156 9.01 19.55 -3.32
CA GLY A 156 8.84 20.99 -3.28
C GLY A 156 9.75 21.67 -2.27
N ALA A 157 9.92 23.00 -2.46
CA ALA A 157 10.84 23.79 -1.65
C ALA A 157 10.45 23.91 -0.16
N ARG A 158 9.21 23.60 0.16
CA ARG A 158 8.62 23.65 1.51
C ARG A 158 7.96 22.36 1.93
N ASP A 159 8.31 21.24 1.29
CA ASP A 159 7.69 19.92 1.54
C ASP A 159 6.16 19.95 1.33
N GLU A 160 5.69 20.69 0.32
CA GLU A 160 4.25 20.88 0.10
C GLU A 160 3.53 19.65 -0.44
N HIS A 161 4.28 18.74 -1.08
CA HIS A 161 3.76 17.47 -1.58
C HIS A 161 4.47 16.29 -0.93
N GLU A 162 3.74 15.20 -0.80
CA GLU A 162 4.29 13.97 -0.21
C GLU A 162 3.71 12.70 -0.84
N PHE A 163 4.56 11.69 -0.85
CA PHE A 163 4.23 10.28 -1.03
C PHE A 163 4.82 9.49 0.13
N ASN A 164 4.04 8.58 0.69
CA ASN A 164 4.42 7.87 1.92
C ASN A 164 4.24 6.36 1.74
N TRP A 165 5.09 5.60 2.41
CA TRP A 165 5.14 4.15 2.30
C TRP A 165 5.54 3.49 3.61
N LEU A 166 4.72 2.53 4.06
CA LEU A 166 4.94 1.70 5.23
C LEU A 166 4.83 0.22 4.85
N PRO A 167 5.91 -0.53 4.67
CA PRO A 167 5.90 -2.00 4.67
C PRO A 167 5.47 -2.54 6.04
N ALA A 168 4.18 -2.74 6.23
CA ALA A 168 3.62 -3.18 7.51
C ALA A 168 3.88 -4.67 7.77
N VAL A 169 3.91 -5.51 6.72
CA VAL A 169 4.38 -6.89 6.77
C VAL A 169 5.35 -7.11 5.60
N PRO A 170 6.67 -6.92 5.81
CA PRO A 170 7.67 -7.10 4.75
C PRO A 170 7.75 -8.55 4.22
N GLN A 171 7.42 -9.52 5.06
CA GLN A 171 7.34 -10.96 4.73
C GLN A 171 6.45 -11.65 5.76
N GLY A 172 5.53 -12.50 5.30
CA GLY A 172 4.66 -13.28 6.18
C GLY A 172 4.17 -14.57 5.53
N LYS A 173 3.61 -15.45 6.35
CA LYS A 173 2.87 -16.64 5.91
C LYS A 173 1.46 -16.26 5.55
N VAL A 174 0.94 -16.86 4.50
CA VAL A 174 -0.42 -16.66 4.02
C VAL A 174 -1.17 -17.98 4.06
N ASP A 175 -2.39 -17.91 4.58
CA ASP A 175 -3.44 -18.89 4.34
C ASP A 175 -4.57 -18.18 3.60
N ALA A 176 -4.94 -18.67 2.42
CA ALA A 176 -5.93 -18.05 1.58
C ALA A 176 -6.98 -19.04 1.10
N THR A 177 -8.24 -18.61 1.12
CA THR A 177 -9.31 -19.23 0.36
C THR A 177 -9.77 -18.24 -0.68
N TYR A 178 -9.89 -18.67 -1.95
CA TYR A 178 -10.37 -17.83 -3.01
C TYR A 178 -11.36 -18.56 -3.93
N ILE A 179 -12.35 -17.84 -4.40
CA ILE A 179 -13.33 -18.33 -5.37
C ILE A 179 -13.10 -17.56 -6.67
N VAL A 180 -12.93 -18.28 -7.78
CA VAL A 180 -12.82 -17.72 -9.12
C VAL A 180 -13.60 -18.59 -10.09
N ALA A 181 -14.38 -17.97 -10.99
CA ALA A 181 -15.26 -18.69 -11.91
C ALA A 181 -16.18 -19.73 -11.20
N GLY A 182 -16.63 -19.40 -9.98
CA GLY A 182 -17.49 -20.27 -9.15
C GLY A 182 -16.78 -21.46 -8.52
N LYS A 183 -15.46 -21.59 -8.64
CA LYS A 183 -14.67 -22.70 -8.06
C LYS A 183 -13.90 -22.22 -6.84
N PRO A 184 -14.05 -22.89 -5.68
CA PRO A 184 -13.27 -22.61 -4.48
C PRO A 184 -11.88 -23.25 -4.56
N HIS A 185 -10.88 -22.51 -4.04
CA HIS A 185 -9.50 -22.92 -3.89
C HIS A 185 -9.05 -22.58 -2.47
N THR A 186 -8.14 -23.37 -1.92
CA THR A 186 -7.47 -23.08 -0.65
C THR A 186 -6.00 -23.37 -0.83
N ALA A 187 -5.15 -22.42 -0.47
CA ALA A 187 -3.71 -22.54 -0.57
C ALA A 187 -3.02 -21.75 0.54
N SER A 188 -1.84 -22.21 0.94
CA SER A 188 -0.91 -21.42 1.76
C SER A 188 0.13 -20.79 0.87
N GLY A 189 1.00 -19.93 1.44
CA GLY A 189 2.05 -19.29 0.66
C GLY A 189 2.79 -18.23 1.46
N VAL A 190 3.44 -17.32 0.71
CA VAL A 190 4.15 -16.18 1.28
C VAL A 190 3.57 -14.87 0.77
N GLY A 191 3.43 -13.91 1.66
CA GLY A 191 2.81 -12.63 1.34
C GLY A 191 3.48 -11.42 1.96
N TYR A 192 2.95 -10.28 1.57
CA TYR A 192 3.42 -8.94 1.89
C TYR A 192 2.23 -8.01 2.06
N HIS A 193 2.39 -7.01 2.91
CA HIS A 193 1.45 -5.92 3.04
C HIS A 193 2.17 -4.60 3.22
N ASP A 194 1.73 -3.58 2.49
CA ASP A 194 2.11 -2.20 2.72
C ASP A 194 0.92 -1.24 2.68
N HIS A 195 1.17 -0.06 3.22
CA HIS A 195 0.24 1.04 3.28
C HIS A 195 0.87 2.28 2.65
N ASN A 196 0.11 2.96 1.79
CA ASN A 196 0.59 4.10 1.03
C ASN A 196 -0.44 5.23 1.03
N TRP A 197 0.04 6.47 1.09
CA TRP A 197 -0.80 7.66 1.02
C TRP A 197 -0.02 8.86 0.49
N GLY A 198 -0.75 9.89 0.04
CA GLY A 198 -0.13 11.10 -0.47
C GLY A 198 -1.12 12.22 -0.75
N ASN A 199 -0.58 13.38 -1.12
CA ASN A 199 -1.33 14.61 -1.35
C ASN A 199 -1.07 15.28 -2.71
N ALA A 200 -0.46 14.55 -3.64
CA ALA A 200 -0.28 15.00 -5.03
C ALA A 200 -0.50 13.84 -5.99
N PRO A 201 -0.97 14.08 -7.23
CA PRO A 201 -1.13 13.00 -8.21
C PRO A 201 0.20 12.25 -8.40
N MET A 202 0.18 10.92 -8.25
CA MET A 202 1.40 10.11 -8.30
C MET A 202 2.19 10.33 -9.59
N ASN A 203 1.50 10.47 -10.72
CA ASN A 203 2.12 10.73 -12.03
C ASN A 203 2.75 12.12 -12.16
N SER A 204 2.52 13.03 -11.22
CA SER A 204 3.22 14.31 -11.14
C SER A 204 4.51 14.24 -10.32
N LEU A 205 4.64 13.24 -9.45
CA LEU A 205 5.78 13.03 -8.57
C LEU A 205 6.72 11.94 -9.07
N VAL A 206 6.18 10.92 -9.74
CA VAL A 206 6.91 9.71 -10.15
C VAL A 206 6.67 9.46 -11.63
N ASN A 207 7.76 9.29 -12.40
CA ASN A 207 7.71 8.88 -13.79
C ASN A 207 7.42 7.37 -13.89
N HIS A 208 8.22 6.59 -13.19
CA HIS A 208 7.99 5.17 -12.96
C HIS A 208 8.74 4.70 -11.72
N TRP A 209 8.36 3.53 -11.20
CA TRP A 209 9.09 2.86 -10.14
C TRP A 209 9.27 1.38 -10.46
N TYR A 210 10.34 0.82 -9.94
CA TYR A 210 10.54 -0.63 -9.84
C TYR A 210 10.47 -1.00 -8.37
N TRP A 211 9.68 -2.01 -8.08
CA TRP A 211 9.54 -2.55 -6.74
C TRP A 211 9.74 -4.06 -6.80
N ALA A 212 10.45 -4.59 -5.83
CA ALA A 212 10.68 -6.00 -5.69
C ALA A 212 10.75 -6.41 -4.22
N ARG A 213 10.29 -7.60 -3.94
CA ARG A 213 10.50 -8.27 -2.67
C ARG A 213 10.99 -9.68 -2.88
N GLY A 214 11.69 -10.24 -1.90
CA GLY A 214 12.16 -11.60 -1.97
C GLY A 214 12.85 -12.04 -0.71
N GLN A 215 13.06 -13.34 -0.58
CA GLN A 215 13.81 -13.95 0.50
C GLN A 215 15.07 -14.62 -0.02
N ALA A 216 16.20 -14.39 0.65
CA ALA A 216 17.47 -15.02 0.38
C ALA A 216 18.07 -15.57 1.68
N GLY A 217 17.94 -16.88 1.91
CA GLY A 217 18.30 -17.48 3.18
C GLY A 217 17.48 -16.88 4.34
N PRO A 218 18.14 -16.38 5.40
CA PRO A 218 17.45 -15.78 6.55
C PRO A 218 17.05 -14.30 6.32
N TYR A 219 17.34 -13.73 5.15
CA TYR A 219 17.14 -12.30 4.86
C TYR A 219 15.90 -12.08 4.00
N THR A 220 15.08 -11.13 4.42
CA THR A 220 14.01 -10.56 3.59
C THR A 220 14.51 -9.27 2.97
N THR A 221 14.32 -9.13 1.67
CA THR A 221 14.69 -7.92 0.91
C THR A 221 13.43 -7.30 0.33
N VAL A 222 13.26 -6.00 0.58
CA VAL A 222 12.31 -5.15 -0.12
C VAL A 222 13.12 -4.04 -0.76
N ALA A 223 12.97 -3.85 -2.06
CA ALA A 223 13.72 -2.88 -2.83
C ALA A 223 12.77 -2.02 -3.67
N SER A 224 13.03 -0.73 -3.69
CA SER A 224 12.30 0.22 -4.55
C SER A 224 13.30 1.15 -5.23
N TYR A 225 13.12 1.34 -6.54
CA TYR A 225 13.78 2.38 -7.31
C TYR A 225 12.71 3.28 -7.91
N ILE A 226 12.80 4.56 -7.62
CA ILE A 226 11.83 5.57 -8.08
C ILE A 226 12.54 6.54 -9.01
N GLU A 227 12.04 6.68 -10.23
CA GLU A 227 12.47 7.71 -11.17
C GLU A 227 11.48 8.87 -11.18
N LEU A 228 12.00 10.08 -10.97
CA LEU A 228 11.20 11.29 -11.00
C LEU A 228 10.99 11.76 -12.45
N PRO A 229 9.86 12.43 -12.77
CA PRO A 229 9.66 13.00 -14.10
C PRO A 229 10.71 14.06 -14.41
N PRO A 230 11.06 14.25 -15.70
CA PRO A 230 11.89 15.37 -16.13
C PRO A 230 11.23 16.68 -15.73
N GLY A 231 11.94 17.54 -14.99
CA GLY A 231 11.37 18.82 -14.58
C GLY A 231 11.93 19.33 -13.26
N PRO A 232 11.08 19.96 -12.42
CA PRO A 232 11.54 20.72 -11.25
C PRO A 232 12.12 19.86 -10.13
N TRP A 233 11.83 18.57 -10.12
CA TRP A 233 12.28 17.68 -9.06
C TRP A 233 13.71 17.22 -9.30
N ARG A 234 14.58 17.37 -8.29
CA ARG A 234 15.92 16.80 -8.28
C ARG A 234 16.11 15.99 -7.00
N HIS A 235 16.75 14.83 -7.15
CA HIS A 235 17.15 14.02 -6.00
C HIS A 235 18.20 14.75 -5.15
N GLN A 236 17.98 14.73 -3.83
CA GLN A 236 19.04 14.72 -2.85
C GLN A 236 19.02 13.32 -2.24
N LEU A 237 19.97 12.50 -2.64
CA LEU A 237 20.31 11.26 -1.97
C LEU A 237 21.24 11.58 -0.80
#